data_4e10a099fea685b2d1e685cc3a4abc1d
#
_entry.id   4e10a099fea685b2d1e685cc3a4abc1d
#
_cell.length_a   1.000
_cell.length_b   1.000
_cell.length_c   1.000
_cell.angle_alpha   90.00
_cell.angle_beta   90.00
_cell.angle_gamma   90.00
#
_symmetry.space_group_name_H-M   'P 1'
#
loop_
_entity.id
_entity.type
_entity.pdbx_description
1 polymer ?
#
loop_
_entity_poly.entity_id
_entity_poly.type
_entity_poly.pdbx_seq_one_letter_code
_entity_poly.pdbx_strand_id
1 'polypeptide(L)'
;VLGIRDYGDRGVVEYVLHELTGLLHGFGMPMLRDEPVEITGLKVGIVGLGVSGRMIADALQFMGAEISYFARSAKPDAEAAGMTFKPLPQLLANSEVVFTCLNKNVLLLGENEFAQLGAGKVLFNTSIGPGFDSAALEKWLDLPGTRFFCDTRAAAGPVAENFFARENVRCANVSAGRTKQAFVLLSKKVLDNLRTALGE
;
A
#
# COMPACT_ATOMS: atom_id res chain seq x y z
N VAL A 1 12.25 -21.75 -12.99
CA VAL A 1 10.87 -21.25 -13.01
C VAL A 1 10.92 -19.77 -13.36
N LEU A 2 10.37 -19.41 -14.53
CA LEU A 2 10.25 -18.01 -14.97
C LEU A 2 9.07 -17.37 -14.22
N GLY A 3 9.36 -16.53 -13.23
CA GLY A 3 8.33 -15.79 -12.49
C GLY A 3 7.76 -14.65 -13.35
N ILE A 4 6.44 -14.46 -13.32
CA ILE A 4 5.79 -13.33 -13.96
C ILE A 4 5.42 -12.31 -12.89
N ARG A 5 5.86 -11.06 -13.08
CA ARG A 5 5.64 -9.92 -12.18
C ARG A 5 5.25 -8.69 -12.99
N ASP A 6 4.86 -7.64 -12.30
CA ASP A 6 4.69 -6.29 -12.87
C ASP A 6 3.62 -6.24 -13.98
N TYR A 7 2.43 -6.77 -13.70
CA TYR A 7 1.32 -6.75 -14.65
C TYR A 7 0.03 -6.14 -14.09
N GLY A 8 -0.17 -6.14 -12.76
CA GLY A 8 -1.39 -5.64 -12.10
C GLY A 8 -1.23 -4.30 -11.37
N ASP A 9 -0.04 -3.71 -11.38
CA ASP A 9 0.34 -2.61 -10.50
C ASP A 9 -0.43 -1.31 -10.75
N ARG A 10 -0.81 -1.02 -12.01
CA ARG A 10 -1.58 0.19 -12.35
C ARG A 10 -2.95 0.22 -11.69
N GLY A 11 -3.69 -0.89 -11.69
CA GLY A 11 -4.97 -1.00 -11.01
C GLY A 11 -4.85 -0.80 -9.48
N VAL A 12 -3.73 -1.22 -8.90
CA VAL A 12 -3.44 -0.97 -7.47
C VAL A 12 -3.26 0.53 -7.21
N VAL A 13 -2.57 1.27 -8.10
CA VAL A 13 -2.45 2.73 -7.98
C VAL A 13 -3.81 3.41 -8.08
N GLU A 14 -4.65 3.01 -9.04
CA GLU A 14 -6.00 3.56 -9.20
C GLU A 14 -6.87 3.31 -7.96
N TYR A 15 -6.80 2.11 -7.37
CA TYR A 15 -7.46 1.79 -6.10
C TYR A 15 -6.99 2.71 -4.97
N VAL A 16 -5.67 2.88 -4.81
CA VAL A 16 -5.09 3.75 -3.79
C VAL A 16 -5.57 5.20 -3.95
N LEU A 17 -5.53 5.74 -5.17
CA LEU A 17 -5.97 7.10 -5.44
C LEU A 17 -7.47 7.29 -5.15
N HIS A 18 -8.30 6.32 -5.53
CA HIS A 18 -9.74 6.34 -5.25
C HIS A 18 -10.02 6.38 -3.74
N GLU A 19 -9.46 5.44 -2.99
CA GLU A 19 -9.73 5.33 -1.56
C GLU A 19 -9.12 6.49 -0.76
N LEU A 20 -7.90 6.92 -1.11
CA LEU A 20 -7.24 8.02 -0.43
C LEU A 20 -7.96 9.36 -0.68
N THR A 21 -8.30 9.68 -1.91
CA THR A 21 -9.07 10.90 -2.21
C THR A 21 -10.45 10.86 -1.58
N GLY A 22 -11.12 9.71 -1.59
CA GLY A 22 -12.38 9.50 -0.89
C GLY A 22 -12.29 9.83 0.59
N LEU A 23 -11.23 9.33 1.26
CA LEU A 23 -10.97 9.55 2.68
C LEU A 23 -10.63 11.00 3.00
N LEU A 24 -9.82 11.66 2.18
CA LEU A 24 -9.37 13.04 2.41
C LEU A 24 -10.47 14.08 2.19
N HIS A 25 -11.39 13.82 1.27
CA HIS A 25 -12.46 14.74 0.89
C HIS A 25 -13.88 14.33 1.33
N GLY A 26 -14.05 13.12 1.87
CA GLY A 26 -15.37 12.60 2.23
C GLY A 26 -16.19 12.11 1.03
N PHE A 27 -15.58 11.77 -0.10
CA PHE A 27 -16.29 11.24 -1.26
C PHE A 27 -16.76 9.80 -1.02
N GLY A 28 -18.03 9.69 -0.56
CA GLY A 28 -18.66 8.39 -0.32
C GLY A 28 -18.18 7.63 0.91
N MET A 29 -17.42 8.27 1.80
CA MET A 29 -16.97 7.72 3.08
C MET A 29 -16.72 8.81 4.13
N PRO A 30 -16.66 8.47 5.43
CA PRO A 30 -16.28 9.43 6.47
C PRO A 30 -14.87 9.99 6.23
N MET A 31 -14.71 11.29 6.36
CA MET A 31 -13.42 11.97 6.23
C MET A 31 -12.43 11.55 7.30
N LEU A 32 -11.15 11.69 6.98
CA LEU A 32 -10.05 11.49 7.93
C LEU A 32 -10.00 12.61 8.99
N ARG A 33 -10.35 13.84 8.61
CA ARG A 33 -10.32 15.05 9.42
C ARG A 33 -11.67 15.77 9.36
N ASP A 34 -11.85 16.77 10.21
CA ASP A 34 -13.09 17.55 10.28
C ASP A 34 -13.32 18.37 9.00
N GLU A 35 -12.26 18.70 8.27
CA GLU A 35 -12.31 19.44 7.01
C GLU A 35 -11.62 18.63 5.88
N PRO A 36 -12.08 18.81 4.62
CA PRO A 36 -11.40 18.23 3.47
C PRO A 36 -9.96 18.72 3.37
N VAL A 37 -9.05 17.81 3.06
CA VAL A 37 -7.62 18.12 2.86
C VAL A 37 -7.14 17.54 1.53
N GLU A 38 -6.13 18.18 0.96
CA GLU A 38 -5.51 17.74 -0.29
C GLU A 38 -4.41 16.70 -0.05
N ILE A 39 -3.99 16.05 -1.12
CA ILE A 39 -2.77 15.22 -1.12
C ILE A 39 -1.51 16.10 -1.00
N THR A 40 -1.59 17.37 -1.40
CA THR A 40 -0.49 18.36 -1.31
C THR A 40 0.02 18.47 0.13
N GLY A 41 1.32 18.21 0.33
CA GLY A 41 1.98 18.26 1.65
C GLY A 41 1.68 17.07 2.56
N LEU A 42 0.87 16.09 2.12
CA LEU A 42 0.60 14.87 2.89
C LEU A 42 1.89 14.05 3.06
N LYS A 43 2.22 13.68 4.29
CA LYS A 43 3.40 12.85 4.59
C LYS A 43 3.09 11.39 4.38
N VAL A 44 3.63 10.84 3.31
CA VAL A 44 3.40 9.46 2.87
C VAL A 44 4.63 8.61 3.10
N GLY A 45 4.41 7.43 3.71
CA GLY A 45 5.41 6.40 3.91
C GLY A 45 5.17 5.18 3.02
N ILE A 46 6.15 4.81 2.21
CA ILE A 46 6.10 3.61 1.36
C ILE A 46 6.99 2.53 1.97
N VAL A 47 6.40 1.47 2.49
CA VAL A 47 7.10 0.30 3.02
C VAL A 47 7.23 -0.74 1.91
N GLY A 48 8.41 -0.75 1.26
CA GLY A 48 8.68 -1.57 0.09
C GLY A 48 8.59 -0.78 -1.23
N LEU A 49 9.73 -0.27 -1.70
CA LEU A 49 9.82 0.48 -2.98
C LEU A 49 10.15 -0.47 -4.15
N GLY A 50 9.26 -1.44 -4.38
CA GLY A 50 9.19 -2.27 -5.60
C GLY A 50 8.42 -1.57 -6.71
N VAL A 51 7.91 -2.33 -7.70
CA VAL A 51 7.16 -1.74 -8.83
C VAL A 51 5.90 -1.03 -8.34
N SER A 52 5.02 -1.71 -7.62
CA SER A 52 3.78 -1.11 -7.09
C SER A 52 4.07 0.07 -6.16
N GLY A 53 5.00 -0.09 -5.20
CA GLY A 53 5.35 0.97 -4.26
C GLY A 53 5.94 2.20 -4.95
N ARG A 54 6.76 2.01 -5.99
CA ARG A 54 7.29 3.11 -6.80
C ARG A 54 6.20 3.83 -7.57
N MET A 55 5.28 3.09 -8.21
CA MET A 55 4.17 3.70 -8.96
C MET A 55 3.21 4.48 -8.07
N ILE A 56 2.92 3.97 -6.85
CA ILE A 56 2.14 4.70 -5.84
C ILE A 56 2.87 5.98 -5.42
N ALA A 57 4.17 5.87 -5.11
CA ALA A 57 5.00 7.00 -4.71
C ALA A 57 5.03 8.09 -5.79
N ASP A 58 5.29 7.71 -7.05
CA ASP A 58 5.35 8.64 -8.19
C ASP A 58 4.00 9.36 -8.40
N ALA A 59 2.88 8.64 -8.31
CA ALA A 59 1.54 9.20 -8.47
C ALA A 59 1.19 10.20 -7.36
N LEU A 60 1.46 9.84 -6.10
CA LEU A 60 1.18 10.72 -4.97
C LEU A 60 2.13 11.92 -4.92
N GLN A 61 3.41 11.73 -5.29
CA GLN A 61 4.38 12.82 -5.41
C GLN A 61 3.98 13.81 -6.50
N PHE A 62 3.48 13.33 -7.64
CA PHE A 62 2.94 14.18 -8.70
C PHE A 62 1.77 15.05 -8.20
N MET A 63 0.98 14.54 -7.24
CA MET A 63 -0.10 15.29 -6.58
C MET A 63 0.36 16.15 -5.39
N GLY A 64 1.68 16.24 -5.15
CA GLY A 64 2.29 17.12 -4.14
C GLY A 64 2.52 16.49 -2.77
N ALA A 65 2.39 15.17 -2.61
CA ALA A 65 2.75 14.49 -1.35
C ALA A 65 4.26 14.51 -1.09
N GLU A 66 4.61 14.52 0.21
CA GLU A 66 5.99 14.32 0.67
C GLU A 66 6.26 12.81 0.87
N ILE A 67 7.06 12.23 -0.01
CA ILE A 67 7.30 10.78 -0.02
C ILE A 67 8.55 10.42 0.77
N SER A 68 8.35 9.57 1.79
CA SER A 68 9.42 8.80 2.43
C SER A 68 9.25 7.31 2.11
N TYR A 69 10.35 6.57 1.99
CA TYR A 69 10.29 5.15 1.73
C TYR A 69 11.26 4.34 2.60
N PHE A 70 10.90 3.09 2.84
CA PHE A 70 11.75 2.05 3.42
C PHE A 70 11.92 0.91 2.42
N ALA A 71 13.15 0.48 2.25
CA ALA A 71 13.54 -0.67 1.43
C ALA A 71 14.79 -1.33 2.05
N ARG A 72 15.22 -2.48 1.54
CA ARG A 72 16.45 -3.15 2.00
C ARG A 72 17.71 -2.29 1.86
N SER A 73 17.70 -1.34 0.95
CA SER A 73 18.74 -0.34 0.74
C SER A 73 18.16 0.92 0.13
N ALA A 74 18.83 2.05 0.31
CA ALA A 74 18.51 3.28 -0.38
C ALA A 74 18.56 3.09 -1.91
N LYS A 75 17.72 3.83 -2.63
CA LYS A 75 17.58 3.77 -4.08
C LYS A 75 17.94 5.15 -4.68
N PRO A 76 19.13 5.28 -5.28
CA PRO A 76 19.61 6.58 -5.78
C PRO A 76 18.66 7.26 -6.77
N ASP A 77 17.97 6.47 -7.59
CA ASP A 77 16.98 6.96 -8.56
C ASP A 77 15.73 7.53 -7.88
N ALA A 78 15.32 6.97 -6.73
CA ALA A 78 14.21 7.50 -5.95
C ALA A 78 14.62 8.78 -5.20
N GLU A 79 15.82 8.82 -4.65
CA GLU A 79 16.35 10.01 -3.97
C GLU A 79 16.56 11.15 -4.96
N ALA A 80 17.08 10.86 -6.16
CA ALA A 80 17.17 11.83 -7.24
C ALA A 80 15.81 12.38 -7.70
N ALA A 81 14.76 11.59 -7.55
CA ALA A 81 13.37 11.99 -7.80
C ALA A 81 12.73 12.76 -6.60
N GLY A 82 13.48 13.03 -5.53
CA GLY A 82 13.00 13.78 -4.36
C GLY A 82 12.35 12.95 -3.26
N MET A 83 12.40 11.62 -3.34
CA MET A 83 11.92 10.74 -2.27
C MET A 83 13.00 10.55 -1.21
N THR A 84 12.63 10.39 0.06
CA THR A 84 13.55 10.27 1.17
C THR A 84 13.60 8.85 1.72
N PHE A 85 14.79 8.21 1.68
CA PHE A 85 15.01 6.94 2.38
C PHE A 85 15.01 7.14 3.90
N LYS A 86 14.23 6.34 4.63
CA LYS A 86 14.20 6.38 6.10
C LYS A 86 14.25 4.97 6.70
N PRO A 87 14.89 4.80 7.87
CA PRO A 87 14.69 3.62 8.70
C PRO A 87 13.20 3.43 9.04
N LEU A 88 12.74 2.18 9.10
CA LEU A 88 11.31 1.85 9.28
C LEU A 88 10.65 2.57 10.47
N PRO A 89 11.24 2.60 11.69
CA PRO A 89 10.61 3.30 12.81
C PRO A 89 10.41 4.80 12.56
N GLN A 90 11.39 5.45 11.91
CA GLN A 90 11.29 6.87 11.59
C GLN A 90 10.26 7.15 10.49
N LEU A 91 10.17 6.26 9.48
CA LEU A 91 9.13 6.35 8.46
C LEU A 91 7.75 6.26 9.10
N LEU A 92 7.50 5.23 9.93
CA LEU A 92 6.20 5.00 10.56
C LEU A 92 5.79 6.18 11.47
N ALA A 93 6.72 6.68 12.31
CA ALA A 93 6.44 7.79 13.20
C ALA A 93 6.09 9.10 12.46
N ASN A 94 6.75 9.37 11.32
CA ASN A 94 6.64 10.64 10.61
C ASN A 94 5.59 10.66 9.50
N SER A 95 5.05 9.53 9.09
CA SER A 95 4.03 9.47 8.02
C SER A 95 2.62 9.61 8.58
N GLU A 96 1.73 10.21 7.83
CA GLU A 96 0.29 10.28 8.10
C GLU A 96 -0.45 9.11 7.43
N VAL A 97 0.03 8.72 6.25
CA VAL A 97 -0.48 7.59 5.47
C VAL A 97 0.68 6.66 5.14
N VAL A 98 0.52 5.38 5.43
CA VAL A 98 1.53 4.35 5.15
C VAL A 98 0.96 3.32 4.17
N PHE A 99 1.75 2.97 3.17
CA PHE A 99 1.46 1.90 2.21
C PHE A 99 2.45 0.76 2.40
N THR A 100 1.94 -0.45 2.66
CA THR A 100 2.75 -1.67 2.59
C THR A 100 2.67 -2.25 1.18
N CYS A 101 3.83 -2.33 0.50
CA CYS A 101 4.00 -2.80 -0.87
C CYS A 101 5.03 -3.93 -0.88
N LEU A 102 4.81 -4.94 -0.05
CA LEU A 102 5.76 -6.00 0.22
C LEU A 102 5.54 -7.22 -0.67
N ASN A 103 6.59 -8.01 -0.85
CA ASN A 103 6.48 -9.31 -1.49
C ASN A 103 5.65 -10.27 -0.62
N LYS A 104 5.03 -11.25 -1.27
CA LYS A 104 4.30 -12.32 -0.58
C LYS A 104 5.16 -12.96 0.52
N ASN A 105 4.56 -13.22 1.68
CA ASN A 105 5.17 -13.85 2.85
C ASN A 105 6.24 -13.00 3.57
N VAL A 106 6.29 -11.71 3.35
CA VAL A 106 7.13 -10.80 4.14
C VAL A 106 6.27 -10.20 5.25
N LEU A 107 6.49 -10.63 6.49
CA LEU A 107 5.91 -10.06 7.70
C LEU A 107 6.91 -9.04 8.26
N LEU A 108 6.55 -7.77 8.27
CA LEU A 108 7.46 -6.70 8.67
C LEU A 108 6.94 -5.85 9.83
N LEU A 109 5.62 -5.65 9.94
CA LEU A 109 5.04 -4.83 11.00
C LEU A 109 4.46 -5.75 12.08
N GLY A 110 5.08 -5.72 13.27
CA GLY A 110 4.61 -6.33 14.49
C GLY A 110 4.13 -5.29 15.49
N GLU A 111 3.99 -5.69 16.77
CA GLU A 111 3.53 -4.80 17.84
C GLU A 111 4.40 -3.54 17.98
N ASN A 112 5.73 -3.68 17.88
CA ASN A 112 6.66 -2.56 17.97
C ASN A 112 6.49 -1.55 16.83
N GLU A 113 6.30 -2.02 15.62
CA GLU A 113 6.09 -1.17 14.43
C GLU A 113 4.74 -0.46 14.51
N PHE A 114 3.68 -1.14 14.96
CA PHE A 114 2.39 -0.50 15.20
C PHE A 114 2.43 0.52 16.35
N ALA A 115 3.24 0.29 17.38
CA ALA A 115 3.48 1.28 18.43
C ALA A 115 4.19 2.55 17.87
N GLN A 116 5.13 2.38 16.93
CA GLN A 116 5.78 3.51 16.25
C GLN A 116 4.83 4.22 15.27
N LEU A 117 3.95 3.48 14.60
CA LEU A 117 2.93 4.07 13.74
C LEU A 117 2.00 4.98 14.54
N GLY A 118 1.49 4.51 15.69
CA GLY A 118 0.69 5.30 16.62
C GLY A 118 -0.73 5.60 16.14
N ALA A 119 -1.41 6.48 16.85
CA ALA A 119 -2.79 6.89 16.59
C ALA A 119 -2.92 7.90 15.44
N GLY A 120 -4.16 8.07 14.91
CA GLY A 120 -4.49 9.10 13.92
C GLY A 120 -3.89 8.87 12.54
N LYS A 121 -3.52 7.65 12.20
CA LYS A 121 -2.82 7.30 10.96
C LYS A 121 -3.63 6.36 10.08
N VAL A 122 -3.25 6.33 8.81
CA VAL A 122 -3.87 5.48 7.78
C VAL A 122 -2.87 4.45 7.28
N LEU A 123 -3.29 3.20 7.26
CA LEU A 123 -2.50 2.09 6.70
C LEU A 123 -3.23 1.49 5.49
N PHE A 124 -2.59 1.48 4.36
CA PHE A 124 -3.00 0.73 3.16
C PHE A 124 -2.14 -0.52 3.02
N ASN A 125 -2.79 -1.68 2.92
CA ASN A 125 -2.06 -2.86 2.47
C ASN A 125 -2.35 -3.15 0.99
N THR A 126 -1.33 -2.96 0.17
CA THR A 126 -1.33 -3.27 -1.26
C THR A 126 -0.46 -4.49 -1.59
N SER A 127 0.00 -5.21 -0.55
CA SER A 127 0.76 -6.45 -0.68
C SER A 127 -0.14 -7.65 -0.99
N ILE A 128 0.43 -8.69 -1.59
CA ILE A 128 -0.26 -9.99 -1.71
C ILE A 128 -0.18 -10.70 -0.34
N GLY A 129 -1.25 -10.61 0.43
CA GLY A 129 -1.31 -11.09 1.82
C GLY A 129 -0.84 -10.04 2.83
N PRO A 130 -0.90 -10.36 4.13
CA PRO A 130 -0.55 -9.41 5.17
C PRO A 130 0.96 -9.15 5.19
N GLY A 131 1.36 -7.88 5.27
CA GLY A 131 2.73 -7.46 5.55
C GLY A 131 3.00 -7.24 7.04
N PHE A 132 2.06 -7.69 7.90
CA PHE A 132 1.99 -7.40 9.32
C PHE A 132 1.41 -8.58 10.12
N ASP A 133 1.61 -8.56 11.42
CA ASP A 133 0.91 -9.41 12.37
C ASP A 133 -0.56 -8.95 12.50
N SER A 134 -1.50 -9.84 12.25
CA SER A 134 -2.93 -9.50 12.23
C SER A 134 -3.47 -9.12 13.63
N ALA A 135 -2.97 -9.74 14.69
CA ALA A 135 -3.39 -9.40 16.05
C ALA A 135 -2.86 -8.01 16.47
N ALA A 136 -1.63 -7.68 16.05
CA ALA A 136 -1.07 -6.35 16.25
C ALA A 136 -1.83 -5.28 15.46
N LEU A 137 -2.26 -5.58 14.22
CA LEU A 137 -3.14 -4.70 13.45
C LEU A 137 -4.47 -4.46 14.17
N GLU A 138 -5.12 -5.50 14.69
CA GLU A 138 -6.39 -5.38 15.40
C GLU A 138 -6.27 -4.49 16.64
N LYS A 139 -5.23 -4.68 17.45
CA LYS A 139 -4.93 -3.81 18.59
C LYS A 139 -4.67 -2.35 18.18
N TRP A 140 -3.92 -2.15 17.10
CA TRP A 140 -3.66 -0.80 16.59
C TRP A 140 -4.93 -0.09 16.13
N LEU A 141 -5.88 -0.82 15.55
CA LEU A 141 -7.18 -0.27 15.14
C LEU A 141 -8.09 0.14 16.30
N ASP A 142 -7.75 -0.22 17.55
CA ASP A 142 -8.44 0.29 18.74
C ASP A 142 -7.98 1.71 19.14
N LEU A 143 -6.89 2.20 18.56
CA LEU A 143 -6.42 3.56 18.77
C LEU A 143 -7.27 4.57 18.01
N PRO A 144 -7.49 5.79 18.56
CA PRO A 144 -8.34 6.79 17.93
C PRO A 144 -7.77 7.27 16.59
N GLY A 145 -8.64 7.50 15.62
CA GLY A 145 -8.34 8.08 14.32
C GLY A 145 -7.56 7.17 13.37
N THR A 146 -7.36 5.90 13.72
CA THR A 146 -6.71 4.92 12.83
C THR A 146 -7.67 4.47 11.73
N ARG A 147 -7.13 4.16 10.55
CA ARG A 147 -7.87 3.60 9.41
C ARG A 147 -7.04 2.55 8.70
N PHE A 148 -7.68 1.47 8.28
CA PHE A 148 -7.07 0.41 7.49
C PHE A 148 -7.81 0.18 6.18
N PHE A 149 -7.04 0.07 5.09
CA PHE A 149 -7.54 -0.16 3.74
C PHE A 149 -6.87 -1.37 3.10
N CYS A 150 -7.67 -2.23 2.47
CA CYS A 150 -7.16 -3.31 1.61
C CYS A 150 -8.15 -3.59 0.46
N ASP A 151 -7.62 -4.09 -0.64
CA ASP A 151 -8.42 -4.44 -1.82
C ASP A 151 -9.16 -5.76 -1.65
N THR A 152 -8.56 -6.73 -0.99
CA THR A 152 -9.12 -8.07 -0.75
C THR A 152 -9.05 -8.47 0.73
N ARG A 153 -9.97 -9.34 1.16
CA ARG A 153 -9.94 -9.88 2.54
C ARG A 153 -8.65 -10.65 2.84
N ALA A 154 -8.09 -11.34 1.85
CA ALA A 154 -6.84 -12.07 1.99
C ALA A 154 -5.64 -11.15 2.34
N ALA A 155 -5.70 -9.89 1.96
CA ALA A 155 -4.68 -8.90 2.29
C ALA A 155 -4.63 -8.53 3.78
N ALA A 156 -5.73 -8.73 4.54
CA ALA A 156 -5.75 -8.50 5.98
C ALA A 156 -5.16 -9.68 6.79
N GLY A 157 -5.05 -10.87 6.19
CA GLY A 157 -4.61 -12.08 6.87
C GLY A 157 -5.67 -12.73 7.77
N PRO A 158 -5.27 -13.54 8.74
CA PRO A 158 -6.17 -14.20 9.69
C PRO A 158 -6.63 -13.19 10.76
N VAL A 159 -7.76 -12.55 10.53
CA VAL A 159 -8.38 -11.55 11.42
C VAL A 159 -9.66 -12.10 12.03
N ALA A 160 -10.15 -11.46 13.10
CA ALA A 160 -11.40 -11.80 13.75
C ALA A 160 -12.60 -11.72 12.78
N GLU A 161 -13.67 -12.50 13.02
CA GLU A 161 -14.86 -12.60 12.16
C GLU A 161 -15.51 -11.22 11.90
N ASN A 162 -15.54 -10.36 12.91
CA ASN A 162 -16.12 -9.02 12.86
C ASN A 162 -15.15 -7.93 12.37
N PHE A 163 -13.91 -8.27 12.01
CA PHE A 163 -12.89 -7.30 11.61
C PHE A 163 -13.36 -6.36 10.50
N PHE A 164 -13.98 -6.91 9.45
CA PHE A 164 -14.45 -6.13 8.31
C PHE A 164 -15.78 -5.37 8.55
N ALA A 165 -16.38 -5.51 9.73
CA ALA A 165 -17.52 -4.72 10.16
C ALA A 165 -17.11 -3.46 10.94
N ARG A 166 -15.83 -3.28 11.24
CA ARG A 166 -15.31 -2.09 11.95
C ARG A 166 -15.43 -0.87 11.04
N GLU A 167 -15.86 0.27 11.59
CA GLU A 167 -16.02 1.54 10.86
C GLU A 167 -14.68 2.09 10.31
N ASN A 168 -13.58 1.73 10.96
CA ASN A 168 -12.24 2.15 10.57
C ASN A 168 -11.50 1.13 9.67
N VAL A 169 -12.22 0.12 9.15
CA VAL A 169 -11.69 -0.87 8.21
C VAL A 169 -12.48 -0.80 6.91
N ARG A 170 -11.76 -0.62 5.81
CA ARG A 170 -12.37 -0.64 4.47
C ARG A 170 -11.69 -1.69 3.60
N CYS A 171 -12.49 -2.63 3.11
CA CYS A 171 -12.06 -3.67 2.19
C CYS A 171 -12.95 -3.63 0.95
N ALA A 172 -12.36 -3.36 -0.22
CA ALA A 172 -13.11 -3.35 -1.49
C ALA A 172 -13.64 -4.74 -1.87
N ASN A 173 -13.01 -5.80 -1.34
CA ASN A 173 -13.28 -7.20 -1.64
C ASN A 173 -13.22 -7.53 -3.14
N VAL A 174 -12.44 -6.75 -3.89
CA VAL A 174 -12.15 -6.91 -5.31
C VAL A 174 -10.68 -6.65 -5.52
N SER A 175 -9.95 -7.61 -6.13
CA SER A 175 -8.52 -7.43 -6.38
C SER A 175 -8.26 -6.29 -7.36
N ALA A 176 -7.61 -5.24 -6.90
CA ALA A 176 -7.29 -4.04 -7.68
C ALA A 176 -6.38 -4.34 -8.87
N GLY A 177 -5.50 -5.33 -8.75
CA GLY A 177 -4.61 -5.77 -9.84
C GLY A 177 -5.26 -6.62 -10.93
N ARG A 178 -6.54 -6.99 -10.80
CA ARG A 178 -7.26 -7.86 -11.75
C ARG A 178 -8.05 -7.05 -12.78
N THR A 179 -7.34 -6.31 -13.62
CA THR A 179 -7.95 -5.54 -14.71
C THR A 179 -7.83 -6.26 -16.06
N LYS A 180 -8.63 -5.86 -17.06
CA LYS A 180 -8.51 -6.35 -18.43
C LYS A 180 -7.09 -6.13 -18.97
N GLN A 181 -6.52 -4.96 -18.76
CA GLN A 181 -5.18 -4.60 -19.19
C GLN A 181 -4.10 -5.46 -18.50
N ALA A 182 -4.27 -5.74 -17.20
CA ALA A 182 -3.38 -6.63 -16.46
C ALA A 182 -3.37 -8.04 -17.07
N PHE A 183 -4.52 -8.60 -17.44
CA PHE A 183 -4.59 -9.92 -18.08
C PHE A 183 -3.96 -9.94 -19.47
N VAL A 184 -4.13 -8.89 -20.28
CA VAL A 184 -3.44 -8.77 -21.57
C VAL A 184 -1.93 -8.72 -21.37
N LEU A 185 -1.43 -7.92 -20.43
CA LEU A 185 0.00 -7.83 -20.13
C LEU A 185 0.55 -9.15 -19.58
N LEU A 186 -0.19 -9.81 -18.68
CA LEU A 186 0.15 -11.14 -18.17
C LEU A 186 0.32 -12.15 -19.30
N SER A 187 -0.67 -12.23 -20.21
CA SER A 187 -0.64 -13.14 -21.35
C SER A 187 0.57 -12.90 -22.26
N LYS A 188 0.89 -11.62 -22.53
CA LYS A 188 2.08 -11.26 -23.30
C LYS A 188 3.36 -11.74 -22.61
N LYS A 189 3.51 -11.46 -21.33
CA LYS A 189 4.69 -11.89 -20.54
C LYS A 189 4.82 -13.43 -20.49
N VAL A 190 3.70 -14.17 -20.44
CA VAL A 190 3.71 -15.64 -20.51
C VAL A 190 4.27 -16.09 -21.86
N LEU A 191 3.77 -15.53 -22.96
CA LEU A 191 4.23 -15.87 -24.32
C LEU A 191 5.71 -15.54 -24.52
N ASP A 192 6.16 -14.36 -24.07
CA ASP A 192 7.57 -13.96 -24.15
C ASP A 192 8.48 -14.92 -23.36
N ASN A 193 8.05 -15.34 -22.15
CA ASN A 193 8.77 -16.34 -21.37
C ASN A 193 8.84 -17.72 -22.05
N LEU A 194 7.75 -18.14 -22.70
CA LEU A 194 7.73 -19.41 -23.44
C LEU A 194 8.65 -19.37 -24.65
N ARG A 195 8.63 -18.30 -25.45
CA ARG A 195 9.54 -18.11 -26.59
C ARG A 195 11.01 -18.17 -26.13
N THR A 196 11.36 -17.41 -25.10
CA THR A 196 12.71 -17.44 -24.52
C THR A 196 13.12 -18.85 -24.07
N ALA A 197 12.20 -19.62 -23.46
CA ALA A 197 12.47 -20.98 -23.01
C ALA A 197 12.63 -21.98 -24.16
N LEU A 198 12.00 -21.72 -25.32
CA LEU A 198 12.07 -22.56 -26.53
C LEU A 198 13.21 -22.15 -27.46
N GLY A 199 13.91 -21.05 -27.18
CA GLY A 199 15.00 -20.54 -28.01
C GLY A 199 14.53 -19.77 -29.26
N GLU A 200 13.32 -19.25 -29.23
CA GLU A 200 12.71 -18.41 -30.28
C GLU A 200 12.86 -16.90 -29.98
#